data_45245cf66a9ab6ba57cd79ce72bd78d2
#
_entry.id   45245cf66a9ab6ba57cd79ce72bd78d2
#
_cell.length_a   1.000
_cell.length_b   1.000
_cell.length_c   1.000
_cell.angle_alpha   90.00
_cell.angle_beta   90.00
_cell.angle_gamma   90.00
#
_symmetry.space_group_name_H-M   'P 1'
#
loop_
_entity.id
_entity.type
_entity.pdbx_description
1 polymer ?
#
loop_
_entity_poly.entity_id
_entity_poly.type
_entity_poly.pdbx_seq_one_letter_code
_entity_poly.pdbx_strand_id
1 'polypeptide(L)'
;MSVAPDSQRVAAGAIAGLLALARAFPQRLQAQREHRWLQLRREAAPADVQGQTVLLIGVGAVGAAVARFAQALDMRVIGVRRAPGAVAAVDEIHGVQALPAVLPRADWVVLACPLTPETHHLLDAAALACLRRGAGIINVIHPDLVDEGALLAALQRGQVGSAYLDGAGGVPLPAASLLRAHAGVMVGG
;
A
#
# COMPACT_ATOMS: atom_id res chain seq x y z
N MET A 1 -15.05 16.76 -13.20
CA MET A 1 -15.60 15.40 -12.98
C MET A 1 -15.71 15.16 -11.48
N SER A 2 -16.93 15.07 -10.95
CA SER A 2 -17.13 14.76 -9.53
C SER A 2 -16.68 13.32 -9.28
N VAL A 3 -15.72 13.13 -8.41
CA VAL A 3 -15.30 11.79 -7.96
C VAL A 3 -16.42 11.24 -7.07
N ALA A 4 -16.87 10.00 -7.31
CA ALA A 4 -17.91 9.40 -6.49
C ALA A 4 -17.51 9.46 -5.00
N PRO A 5 -18.44 9.75 -4.07
CA PRO A 5 -18.13 9.89 -2.64
C PRO A 5 -17.34 8.70 -2.05
N ASP A 6 -17.64 7.50 -2.50
CA ASP A 6 -16.93 6.28 -2.06
C ASP A 6 -15.46 6.26 -2.45
N SER A 7 -15.08 6.79 -3.63
CA SER A 7 -13.67 6.82 -4.06
C SER A 7 -12.81 7.73 -3.19
N GLN A 8 -13.35 8.83 -2.70
CA GLN A 8 -12.65 9.72 -1.77
C GLN A 8 -12.46 9.07 -0.41
N ARG A 9 -13.48 8.37 0.09
CA ARG A 9 -13.41 7.67 1.37
C ARG A 9 -12.37 6.55 1.34
N VAL A 10 -12.39 5.73 0.28
CA VAL A 10 -11.40 4.65 0.09
C VAL A 10 -9.98 5.21 -0.03
N ALA A 11 -9.80 6.29 -0.80
CA ALA A 11 -8.50 6.94 -0.94
C ALA A 11 -8.00 7.56 0.38
N ALA A 12 -8.89 8.15 1.18
CA ALA A 12 -8.54 8.66 2.51
C ALA A 12 -8.11 7.52 3.44
N GLY A 13 -8.80 6.36 3.40
CA GLY A 13 -8.40 5.15 4.13
C GLY A 13 -7.02 4.64 3.72
N ALA A 14 -6.73 4.62 2.41
CA ALA A 14 -5.41 4.22 1.90
C ALA A 14 -4.29 5.12 2.45
N ILE A 15 -4.48 6.43 2.41
CA ILE A 15 -3.49 7.39 2.94
C ILE A 15 -3.39 7.32 4.45
N ALA A 16 -4.51 7.15 5.16
CA ALA A 16 -4.49 6.97 6.62
C ALA A 16 -3.69 5.72 7.00
N GLY A 17 -3.90 4.59 6.31
CA GLY A 17 -3.14 3.36 6.49
C GLY A 17 -1.64 3.55 6.21
N LEU A 18 -1.30 4.20 5.10
CA LEU A 18 0.08 4.53 4.75
C LEU A 18 0.75 5.36 5.85
N LEU A 19 0.13 6.46 6.27
CA LEU A 19 0.69 7.33 7.31
C LEU A 19 0.79 6.63 8.68
N ALA A 20 -0.20 5.80 9.03
CA ALA A 20 -0.16 5.02 10.26
C ALA A 20 1.02 4.05 10.29
N LEU A 21 1.29 3.37 9.18
CA LEU A 21 2.42 2.45 9.05
C LEU A 21 3.75 3.22 9.01
N ALA A 22 3.85 4.28 8.20
CA ALA A 22 5.04 5.13 8.11
C ALA A 22 5.44 5.69 9.49
N ARG A 23 4.46 6.03 10.33
CA ARG A 23 4.66 6.55 11.69
C ARG A 23 4.72 5.48 12.77
N ALA A 24 4.73 4.19 12.40
CA ALA A 24 4.78 3.05 13.31
C ALA A 24 3.65 3.08 14.38
N PHE A 25 2.43 3.50 13.99
CA PHE A 25 1.31 3.60 14.93
C PHE A 25 0.90 2.24 15.53
N PRO A 26 0.88 1.12 14.80
CA PRO A 26 0.59 -0.17 15.41
C PRO A 26 1.50 -0.49 16.60
N GLN A 27 2.80 -0.28 16.43
CA GLN A 27 3.81 -0.53 17.48
C GLN A 27 3.67 0.46 18.65
N ARG A 28 3.35 1.72 18.37
CA ARG A 28 3.12 2.75 19.39
C ARG A 28 1.88 2.45 20.22
N LEU A 29 0.78 2.04 19.57
CA LEU A 29 -0.45 1.66 20.26
C LEU A 29 -0.26 0.41 21.13
N GLN A 30 0.50 -0.56 20.63
CA GLN A 30 0.85 -1.74 21.43
C GLN A 30 1.66 -1.37 22.66
N ALA A 31 2.71 -0.56 22.52
CA ALA A 31 3.51 -0.08 23.64
C ALA A 31 2.67 0.73 24.66
N GLN A 32 1.75 1.57 24.16
CA GLN A 32 0.82 2.33 25.04
C GLN A 32 -0.08 1.40 25.87
N ARG A 33 -0.62 0.32 25.26
CA ARG A 33 -1.44 -0.67 26.00
C ARG A 33 -0.63 -1.41 27.07
N GLU A 34 0.67 -1.56 26.84
CA GLU A 34 1.61 -2.17 27.78
C GLU A 34 2.22 -1.16 28.76
N HIS A 35 1.70 0.06 28.81
CA HIS A 35 2.22 1.17 29.63
C HIS A 35 3.71 1.44 29.44
N ARG A 36 4.24 1.18 28.23
CA ARG A 36 5.64 1.42 27.86
C ARG A 36 5.77 2.62 26.94
N TRP A 37 6.79 3.43 27.16
CA TRP A 37 7.21 4.44 26.20
C TRP A 37 8.06 3.79 25.11
N LEU A 38 7.57 3.76 23.88
CA LEU A 38 8.30 3.18 22.75
C LEU A 38 9.39 4.14 22.26
N GLN A 39 10.64 3.79 22.53
CA GLN A 39 11.79 4.42 21.90
C GLN A 39 12.14 3.61 20.66
N LEU A 40 11.74 4.11 19.48
CA LEU A 40 12.16 3.51 18.22
C LEU A 40 13.65 3.82 18.00
N ARG A 41 14.44 2.79 17.72
CA ARG A 41 15.84 2.98 17.31
C ARG A 41 15.88 3.86 16.06
N ARG A 42 16.98 4.59 15.86
CA ARG A 42 17.14 5.53 14.75
C ARG A 42 16.92 4.86 13.38
N GLU A 43 17.23 3.56 13.26
CA GLU A 43 17.04 2.74 12.06
C GLU A 43 15.58 2.30 11.85
N ALA A 44 14.76 2.32 12.90
CA ALA A 44 13.32 2.05 12.89
C ALA A 44 12.51 3.32 13.23
N ALA A 45 13.14 4.49 13.13
CA ALA A 45 12.46 5.76 13.35
C ALA A 45 11.32 5.92 12.32
N PRO A 46 10.21 6.56 12.73
CA PRO A 46 9.12 6.84 11.82
C PRO A 46 9.64 7.52 10.57
N ALA A 47 9.33 6.93 9.41
CA ALA A 47 9.73 7.50 8.14
C ALA A 47 8.93 8.79 7.88
N ASP A 48 9.62 9.81 7.40
CA ASP A 48 8.95 10.91 6.75
C ASP A 48 8.56 10.45 5.34
N VAL A 49 7.32 10.67 4.96
CA VAL A 49 6.82 10.27 3.63
C VAL A 49 7.19 11.27 2.54
N GLN A 50 7.60 12.48 2.92
CA GLN A 50 8.05 13.51 1.99
C GLN A 50 9.22 13.02 1.13
N GLY A 51 9.12 13.20 -0.17
CA GLY A 51 10.12 12.76 -1.14
C GLY A 51 10.13 11.25 -1.41
N GLN A 52 9.35 10.45 -0.67
CA GLN A 52 9.19 9.03 -0.96
C GLN A 52 8.32 8.81 -2.20
N THR A 53 8.51 7.67 -2.84
CA THR A 53 7.77 7.28 -4.05
C THR A 53 6.61 6.37 -3.71
N VAL A 54 5.39 6.77 -4.10
CA VAL A 54 4.21 5.91 -4.10
C VAL A 54 3.92 5.42 -5.51
N LEU A 55 3.84 4.10 -5.67
CA LEU A 55 3.42 3.42 -6.89
C LEU A 55 1.93 3.07 -6.79
N LEU A 56 1.13 3.65 -7.67
CA LEU A 56 -0.30 3.37 -7.79
C LEU A 56 -0.54 2.31 -8.86
N ILE A 57 -0.96 1.13 -8.46
CA ILE A 57 -1.39 0.09 -9.39
C ILE A 57 -2.90 0.25 -9.62
N GLY A 58 -3.24 0.87 -10.74
CA GLY A 58 -4.58 1.35 -11.05
C GLY A 58 -4.74 2.85 -10.77
N VAL A 59 -4.92 3.65 -11.85
CA VAL A 59 -5.15 5.09 -11.77
C VAL A 59 -6.53 5.40 -12.31
N GLY A 60 -7.54 4.82 -11.65
CA GLY A 60 -8.96 5.14 -11.81
C GLY A 60 -9.40 6.20 -10.78
N ALA A 61 -10.69 6.23 -10.42
CA ALA A 61 -11.23 7.21 -9.48
C ALA A 61 -10.54 7.18 -8.10
N VAL A 62 -10.31 5.99 -7.55
CA VAL A 62 -9.61 5.80 -6.26
C VAL A 62 -8.14 6.20 -6.41
N GLY A 63 -7.42 5.63 -7.39
CA GLY A 63 -5.99 5.92 -7.57
C GLY A 63 -5.71 7.39 -7.85
N ALA A 64 -6.55 8.08 -8.64
CA ALA A 64 -6.42 9.52 -8.86
C ALA A 64 -6.70 10.35 -7.59
N ALA A 65 -7.57 9.87 -6.70
CA ALA A 65 -7.79 10.52 -5.41
C ALA A 65 -6.58 10.30 -4.46
N VAL A 66 -6.02 9.08 -4.42
CA VAL A 66 -4.79 8.79 -3.68
C VAL A 66 -3.63 9.64 -4.19
N ALA A 67 -3.48 9.78 -5.52
CA ALA A 67 -2.45 10.62 -6.14
C ALA A 67 -2.46 12.05 -5.61
N ARG A 68 -3.65 12.69 -5.54
CA ARG A 68 -3.79 14.06 -5.01
C ARG A 68 -3.39 14.15 -3.53
N PHE A 69 -3.75 13.19 -2.72
CA PHE A 69 -3.34 13.16 -1.31
C PHE A 69 -1.84 12.94 -1.17
N ALA A 70 -1.25 12.03 -1.96
CA ALA A 70 0.18 11.75 -1.94
C ALA A 70 0.99 12.99 -2.39
N GLN A 71 0.53 13.69 -3.42
CA GLN A 71 1.14 14.93 -3.87
C GLN A 71 1.08 16.05 -2.80
N ALA A 72 -0.04 16.16 -2.07
CA ALA A 72 -0.16 17.10 -0.95
C ALA A 72 0.78 16.76 0.24
N LEU A 73 1.34 15.55 0.26
CA LEU A 73 2.35 15.10 1.21
C LEU A 73 3.78 15.18 0.62
N ASP A 74 3.94 15.86 -0.52
CA ASP A 74 5.20 15.97 -1.25
C ASP A 74 5.82 14.62 -1.63
N MET A 75 4.99 13.60 -1.87
CA MET A 75 5.43 12.30 -2.36
C MET A 75 5.52 12.32 -3.89
N ARG A 76 6.47 11.56 -4.43
CA ARG A 76 6.52 11.26 -5.86
C ARG A 76 5.51 10.19 -6.21
N VAL A 77 4.71 10.41 -7.27
CA VAL A 77 3.63 9.51 -7.67
C VAL A 77 3.93 8.85 -9.01
N ILE A 78 4.08 7.53 -9.01
CA ILE A 78 4.17 6.72 -10.23
C ILE A 78 2.85 5.96 -10.39
N GLY A 79 2.24 6.01 -11.56
CA GLY A 79 1.01 5.30 -11.86
C GLY A 79 1.21 4.18 -12.88
N VAL A 80 0.55 3.04 -12.67
CA VAL A 80 0.44 1.96 -13.66
C VAL A 80 -1.01 1.74 -14.02
N ARG A 81 -1.34 1.76 -15.33
CA ARG A 81 -2.69 1.53 -15.84
C ARG A 81 -2.67 0.92 -17.24
N ARG A 82 -3.81 0.30 -17.64
CA ARG A 82 -3.93 -0.37 -18.96
C ARG A 82 -3.75 0.58 -20.15
N ALA A 83 -4.36 1.75 -20.09
CA ALA A 83 -4.25 2.78 -21.12
C ALA A 83 -3.43 3.95 -20.56
N PRO A 84 -2.12 4.04 -20.84
CA PRO A 84 -1.29 5.15 -20.38
C PRO A 84 -1.76 6.45 -21.00
N GLY A 85 -1.75 7.51 -20.18
CA GLY A 85 -2.17 8.86 -20.54
C GLY A 85 -2.06 9.73 -19.31
N ALA A 86 -1.78 11.02 -19.48
CA ALA A 86 -1.57 11.95 -18.38
C ALA A 86 -2.77 11.98 -17.42
N VAL A 87 -2.47 11.91 -16.13
CA VAL A 87 -3.43 12.05 -15.05
C VAL A 87 -2.91 13.11 -14.08
N ALA A 88 -3.77 14.05 -13.69
CA ALA A 88 -3.39 15.07 -12.73
C ALA A 88 -2.87 14.46 -11.43
N ALA A 89 -1.85 15.06 -10.82
CA ALA A 89 -1.20 14.62 -9.60
C ALA A 89 -0.45 13.28 -9.73
N VAL A 90 -0.11 12.82 -10.94
CA VAL A 90 0.75 11.66 -11.19
C VAL A 90 1.95 12.11 -12.01
N ASP A 91 3.16 11.92 -11.49
CA ASP A 91 4.40 12.40 -12.11
C ASP A 91 4.81 11.55 -13.31
N GLU A 92 4.59 10.23 -13.21
CA GLU A 92 4.90 9.27 -14.30
C GLU A 92 3.75 8.28 -14.45
N ILE A 93 3.37 7.97 -15.71
CA ILE A 93 2.37 6.93 -16.02
C ILE A 93 2.99 5.88 -16.92
N HIS A 94 2.81 4.63 -16.54
CA HIS A 94 3.32 3.46 -17.26
C HIS A 94 2.17 2.49 -17.61
N GLY A 95 2.40 1.69 -18.66
CA GLY A 95 1.57 0.53 -18.99
C GLY A 95 1.83 -0.63 -18.03
N VAL A 96 0.91 -1.60 -17.98
CA VAL A 96 1.00 -2.75 -17.07
C VAL A 96 2.27 -3.60 -17.28
N GLN A 97 2.78 -3.64 -18.50
CA GLN A 97 4.01 -4.38 -18.85
C GLN A 97 5.26 -3.81 -18.17
N ALA A 98 5.22 -2.53 -17.77
CA ALA A 98 6.33 -1.88 -17.08
C ALA A 98 6.35 -2.16 -15.58
N LEU A 99 5.34 -2.87 -15.02
CA LEU A 99 5.22 -3.12 -13.58
C LEU A 99 6.51 -3.67 -12.96
N PRO A 100 7.19 -4.70 -13.52
CA PRO A 100 8.43 -5.21 -12.94
C PRO A 100 9.56 -4.18 -12.89
N ALA A 101 9.59 -3.23 -13.83
CA ALA A 101 10.61 -2.19 -13.89
C ALA A 101 10.36 -1.03 -12.92
N VAL A 102 9.11 -0.78 -12.52
CA VAL A 102 8.75 0.32 -11.61
C VAL A 102 8.61 -0.13 -10.15
N LEU A 103 8.36 -1.41 -9.88
CA LEU A 103 8.28 -1.97 -8.52
C LEU A 103 9.52 -1.64 -7.66
N PRO A 104 10.77 -1.77 -8.16
CA PRO A 104 11.97 -1.47 -7.38
C PRO A 104 12.11 0.02 -6.97
N ARG A 105 11.34 0.90 -7.60
CA ARG A 105 11.39 2.35 -7.37
C ARG A 105 10.44 2.80 -6.25
N ALA A 106 9.52 1.92 -5.84
CA ALA A 106 8.47 2.25 -4.89
C ALA A 106 8.91 2.09 -3.44
N ASP A 107 8.69 3.12 -2.63
CA ASP A 107 8.67 3.02 -1.16
C ASP A 107 7.34 2.45 -0.67
N TRP A 108 6.26 2.81 -1.36
CA TRP A 108 4.89 2.39 -1.08
C TRP A 108 4.21 1.92 -2.37
N VAL A 109 3.51 0.81 -2.28
CA VAL A 109 2.63 0.31 -3.35
C VAL A 109 1.20 0.40 -2.89
N VAL A 110 0.35 1.11 -3.64
CA VAL A 110 -1.09 1.20 -3.39
C VAL A 110 -1.83 0.47 -4.50
N LEU A 111 -2.59 -0.55 -4.12
CA LEU A 111 -3.47 -1.28 -5.02
C LEU A 111 -4.81 -0.55 -5.12
N ALA A 112 -5.11 -0.03 -6.32
CA ALA A 112 -6.32 0.72 -6.65
C ALA A 112 -6.96 0.25 -7.97
N CYS A 113 -6.57 -0.95 -8.44
CA CYS A 113 -7.16 -1.61 -9.61
C CYS A 113 -8.24 -2.62 -9.18
N PRO A 114 -9.25 -2.89 -10.02
CA PRO A 114 -10.24 -3.93 -9.73
C PRO A 114 -9.61 -5.32 -9.76
N LEU A 115 -10.21 -6.26 -9.03
CA LEU A 115 -9.89 -7.68 -9.17
C LEU A 115 -10.47 -8.19 -10.51
N THR A 116 -9.63 -8.80 -11.30
CA THR A 116 -9.94 -9.48 -12.56
C THR A 116 -9.07 -10.73 -12.68
N PRO A 117 -9.29 -11.63 -13.62
CA PRO A 117 -8.39 -12.77 -13.83
C PRO A 117 -6.91 -12.34 -14.03
N GLU A 118 -6.68 -11.19 -14.68
CA GLU A 118 -5.32 -10.68 -14.95
C GLU A 118 -4.69 -9.97 -13.74
N THR A 119 -5.48 -9.57 -12.76
CA THR A 119 -5.00 -8.89 -11.55
C THR A 119 -5.07 -9.78 -10.29
N HIS A 120 -5.62 -10.98 -10.41
CA HIS A 120 -5.59 -11.97 -9.34
C HIS A 120 -4.14 -12.32 -9.01
N HIS A 121 -3.76 -12.18 -7.73
CA HIS A 121 -2.39 -12.34 -7.25
C HIS A 121 -1.37 -11.50 -8.04
N LEU A 122 -1.76 -10.27 -8.43
CA LEU A 122 -0.88 -9.35 -9.16
C LEU A 122 0.42 -9.08 -8.41
N LEU A 123 0.36 -9.04 -7.07
CA LEU A 123 1.53 -9.07 -6.20
C LEU A 123 1.77 -10.49 -5.70
N ASP A 124 2.33 -11.32 -6.56
CA ASP A 124 2.84 -12.66 -6.27
C ASP A 124 4.25 -12.63 -5.67
N ALA A 125 4.85 -13.79 -5.44
CA ALA A 125 6.19 -13.90 -4.87
C ALA A 125 7.27 -13.21 -5.73
N ALA A 126 7.13 -13.25 -7.06
CA ALA A 126 8.08 -12.64 -7.98
C ALA A 126 7.96 -11.12 -7.97
N ALA A 127 6.74 -10.59 -8.01
CA ALA A 127 6.47 -9.15 -7.92
C ALA A 127 6.93 -8.58 -6.56
N LEU A 128 6.63 -9.27 -5.45
CA LEU A 128 7.08 -8.87 -4.12
C LEU A 128 8.60 -8.88 -3.98
N ALA A 129 9.29 -9.83 -4.63
CA ALA A 129 10.75 -9.88 -4.63
C ALA A 129 11.39 -8.71 -5.40
N CYS A 130 10.68 -8.13 -6.37
CA CYS A 130 11.15 -6.95 -7.11
C CYS A 130 11.09 -5.65 -6.32
N LEU A 131 10.33 -5.59 -5.23
CA LEU A 131 10.21 -4.39 -4.39
C LEU A 131 11.57 -4.04 -3.76
N ARG A 132 11.77 -2.77 -3.47
CA ARG A 132 12.88 -2.40 -2.58
C ARG A 132 12.66 -2.97 -1.18
N ARG A 133 13.73 -3.30 -0.49
CA ARG A 133 13.65 -3.84 0.87
C ARG A 133 12.96 -2.84 1.81
N GLY A 134 11.99 -3.31 2.57
CA GLY A 134 11.24 -2.50 3.52
C GLY A 134 10.06 -1.73 2.90
N ALA A 135 9.75 -1.93 1.62
CA ALA A 135 8.60 -1.28 0.99
C ALA A 135 7.29 -1.58 1.72
N GLY A 136 6.37 -0.60 1.74
CA GLY A 136 5.03 -0.76 2.31
C GLY A 136 4.00 -1.10 1.24
N ILE A 137 3.00 -1.92 1.61
CA ILE A 137 1.88 -2.28 0.73
C ILE A 137 0.57 -1.79 1.34
N ILE A 138 -0.24 -1.13 0.53
CA ILE A 138 -1.57 -0.63 0.87
C ILE A 138 -2.57 -1.26 -0.09
N ASN A 139 -3.40 -2.16 0.40
CA ASN A 139 -4.46 -2.77 -0.38
C ASN A 139 -5.82 -2.35 0.19
N VAL A 140 -6.55 -1.54 -0.57
CA VAL A 140 -7.86 -1.00 -0.18
C VAL A 140 -8.97 -1.45 -1.14
N ILE A 141 -8.73 -2.48 -1.94
CA ILE A 141 -9.68 -2.93 -2.96
C ILE A 141 -10.14 -4.36 -2.71
N HIS A 142 -9.25 -5.34 -2.80
CA HIS A 142 -9.60 -6.76 -2.66
C HIS A 142 -8.40 -7.58 -2.20
N PRO A 143 -8.55 -8.48 -1.21
CA PRO A 143 -7.43 -9.29 -0.70
C PRO A 143 -6.72 -10.09 -1.80
N ASP A 144 -7.45 -10.69 -2.74
CA ASP A 144 -6.89 -11.56 -3.79
C ASP A 144 -6.06 -10.82 -4.87
N LEU A 145 -5.86 -9.52 -4.75
CA LEU A 145 -4.85 -8.80 -5.54
C LEU A 145 -3.42 -9.15 -5.11
N VAL A 146 -3.27 -9.69 -3.90
CA VAL A 146 -1.98 -10.09 -3.32
C VAL A 146 -2.04 -11.57 -2.96
N ASP A 147 -1.00 -12.33 -3.31
CA ASP A 147 -0.85 -13.69 -2.79
C ASP A 147 -0.53 -13.61 -1.28
N GLU A 148 -1.43 -14.11 -0.44
CA GLU A 148 -1.33 -14.04 1.01
C GLU A 148 -0.08 -14.75 1.54
N GLY A 149 0.21 -15.94 1.02
CA GLY A 149 1.38 -16.72 1.44
C GLY A 149 2.68 -16.04 1.04
N ALA A 150 2.75 -15.49 -0.16
CA ALA A 150 3.90 -14.74 -0.64
C ALA A 150 4.11 -13.43 0.17
N LEU A 151 3.02 -12.71 0.50
CA LEU A 151 3.09 -11.51 1.33
C LEU A 151 3.61 -11.83 2.74
N LEU A 152 3.06 -12.88 3.38
CA LEU A 152 3.52 -13.30 4.71
C LEU A 152 5.02 -13.64 4.69
N ALA A 153 5.45 -14.42 3.70
CA ALA A 153 6.87 -14.76 3.56
C ALA A 153 7.75 -13.53 3.28
N ALA A 154 7.27 -12.55 2.50
CA ALA A 154 8.00 -11.32 2.23
C ALA A 154 8.12 -10.41 3.47
N LEU A 155 7.08 -10.33 4.30
CA LEU A 155 7.08 -9.64 5.60
C LEU A 155 8.07 -10.29 6.58
N GLN A 156 8.05 -11.62 6.70
CA GLN A 156 8.96 -12.37 7.58
C GLN A 156 10.43 -12.16 7.21
N ARG A 157 10.74 -12.04 5.92
CA ARG A 157 12.11 -11.76 5.43
C ARG A 157 12.48 -10.28 5.47
N GLY A 158 11.53 -9.40 5.80
CA GLY A 158 11.70 -7.94 5.77
C GLY A 158 11.90 -7.39 4.35
N GLN A 159 11.50 -8.11 3.32
CA GLN A 159 11.41 -7.61 1.95
C GLN A 159 10.28 -6.58 1.85
N VAL A 160 9.11 -6.93 2.37
CA VAL A 160 8.04 -6.00 2.68
C VAL A 160 8.18 -5.57 4.14
N GLY A 161 8.17 -4.27 4.40
CA GLY A 161 8.31 -3.73 5.75
C GLY A 161 7.00 -3.72 6.53
N SER A 162 5.90 -3.43 5.83
CA SER A 162 4.58 -3.35 6.43
C SER A 162 3.47 -3.46 5.38
N ALA A 163 2.25 -3.81 5.83
CA ALA A 163 1.09 -3.85 4.96
C ALA A 163 -0.17 -3.30 5.68
N TYR A 164 -0.97 -2.52 4.95
CA TYR A 164 -2.34 -2.18 5.32
C TYR A 164 -3.31 -2.90 4.38
N LEU A 165 -4.19 -3.70 4.96
CA LEU A 165 -5.16 -4.52 4.23
C LEU A 165 -6.55 -4.11 4.68
N ASP A 166 -7.30 -3.44 3.81
CA ASP A 166 -8.66 -2.96 4.09
C ASP A 166 -9.68 -3.78 3.33
N GLY A 167 -10.70 -4.22 4.03
CA GLY A 167 -11.86 -4.92 3.47
C GLY A 167 -12.85 -4.03 2.72
N ALA A 168 -12.43 -2.85 2.20
CA ALA A 168 -13.31 -1.90 1.51
C ALA A 168 -14.12 -2.51 0.35
N GLY A 169 -13.69 -3.64 -0.19
CA GLY A 169 -14.44 -4.43 -1.17
C GLY A 169 -15.52 -5.33 -0.57
N GLY A 170 -15.78 -5.26 0.75
CA GLY A 170 -16.75 -6.10 1.44
C GLY A 170 -16.29 -7.54 1.72
N VAL A 171 -15.03 -7.86 1.42
CA VAL A 171 -14.40 -9.16 1.67
C VAL A 171 -13.35 -9.02 2.75
N PRO A 172 -13.67 -9.34 4.02
CA PRO A 172 -12.70 -9.24 5.09
C PRO A 172 -11.60 -10.31 4.94
N LEU A 173 -10.40 -9.98 5.40
CA LEU A 173 -9.32 -10.96 5.54
C LEU A 173 -9.80 -12.12 6.45
N PRO A 174 -9.66 -13.40 6.05
CA PRO A 174 -10.12 -14.53 6.85
C PRO A 174 -9.63 -14.49 8.30
N ALA A 175 -10.46 -14.91 9.24
CA ALA A 175 -10.10 -14.91 10.66
C ALA A 175 -8.87 -15.79 10.96
N ALA A 176 -8.66 -16.85 10.16
CA ALA A 176 -7.53 -17.76 10.26
C ALA A 176 -6.25 -17.23 9.57
N SER A 177 -6.31 -16.07 8.90
CA SER A 177 -5.15 -15.50 8.22
C SER A 177 -4.04 -15.15 9.20
N LEU A 178 -2.84 -15.66 8.95
CA LEU A 178 -1.65 -15.36 9.75
C LEU A 178 -1.20 -13.89 9.63
N LEU A 179 -1.63 -13.19 8.58
CA LEU A 179 -1.38 -11.76 8.42
C LEU A 179 -2.01 -10.93 9.54
N ARG A 180 -3.16 -11.37 10.11
CA ARG A 180 -3.82 -10.66 11.22
C ARG A 180 -2.96 -10.58 12.49
N ALA A 181 -2.08 -11.56 12.71
CA ALA A 181 -1.20 -11.63 13.88
C ALA A 181 0.19 -11.01 13.62
N HIS A 182 0.50 -10.63 12.38
CA HIS A 182 1.82 -10.13 12.04
C HIS A 182 1.99 -8.66 12.46
N ALA A 183 3.03 -8.37 13.24
CA ALA A 183 3.27 -7.02 13.82
C ALA A 183 3.43 -5.89 12.79
N GLY A 184 3.82 -6.22 11.55
CA GLY A 184 3.94 -5.27 10.44
C GLY A 184 2.66 -5.11 9.63
N VAL A 185 1.54 -5.77 10.01
CA VAL A 185 0.29 -5.71 9.28
C VAL A 185 -0.76 -4.96 10.09
N MET A 186 -1.47 -4.06 9.42
CA MET A 186 -2.66 -3.40 9.94
C MET A 186 -3.85 -3.80 9.06
N VAL A 187 -4.92 -4.24 9.69
CA VAL A 187 -6.17 -4.65 9.02
C VAL A 187 -7.24 -3.61 9.30
N GLY A 188 -7.86 -3.10 8.24
CA GLY A 188 -9.04 -2.25 8.28
C GLY A 188 -10.31 -3.06 8.00
N GLY A 189 -11.48 -2.44 8.16
CA GLY A 189 -12.77 -3.07 7.87
C GLY A 189 -13.92 -2.41 8.57
#